data_a5bd70f5bbbf7fafe038bda97b2a3171
#
_entry.id   a5bd70f5bbbf7fafe038bda97b2a3171
#
_cell.length_a   1.000
_cell.length_b   1.000
_cell.length_c   1.000
_cell.angle_alpha   90.00
_cell.angle_beta   90.00
_cell.angle_gamma   90.00
#
_symmetry.space_group_name_H-M   'P 1'
#
loop_
_entity.id
_entity.type
_entity.pdbx_description
1 polymer ?
#
loop_
_entity_poly.entity_id
_entity_poly.type
_entity_poly.pdbx_seq_one_letter_code
_entity_poly.pdbx_strand_id
1 'polypeptide(L)'
;LTRFRIKLTMTILGLISLVLLLMGTYFAKVLERSYLQTLHELLSRESKLVSQVVRFPEVFSDEKTLADRVRQVAPEEVRLTIIDRTGQVLYDNSTHKERMENHADRPEFIAALHGDIGISRRYSETMGYDMMYVAVPVEQGNKIIGAVRSSMSMKDITDTVHNMWYSLLTGLLVTLVVGSIVVSRISYSIIRPIEEITRVARNITQRHYESRVRIKAKDEIGQLAGAINFMASSLEQQMYEISENQQRLTGVLTNMTSGVIFISEQRRIMLVNPAVEKLLGTSGHELVGRLHIEASKNFGLSQYIDRCLDTGEKFRQEVHIYYPQERILDVSFAPYINFKGEAKGVVVVLHDITEIRRLEKMRSEFVANVSHELRTPITSIKGFTETLLDGAMQDEETCRNFLQIIYDESERLYRMIRDILDLSKIEQKRIHLQMAPVHVQELIASTAAIVQEQVNRKQLSLTLPDPEPAVWLTTDKDCLQQIVLNLLSNAVAYTPEGGSIALRVKQDGAQVQIQVEDTGIGIPEQDIPRIFERFYRVDKARSRDSGGTGLGLAIVKHLVENLHGQIGVESVEGEGTTFTVTLPSGEHVTS
;
A
#
# COMPACT_ATOMS: atom_id res chain seq x y z
N LEU A 1 -10.60 21.31 -24.62
CA LEU A 1 -11.24 20.37 -25.56
C LEU A 1 -12.55 20.89 -26.13
N THR A 2 -13.36 21.64 -25.40
CA THR A 2 -14.51 22.38 -25.94
C THR A 2 -14.11 23.33 -27.06
N ARG A 3 -12.91 23.94 -26.98
CA ARG A 3 -12.35 24.77 -28.06
C ARG A 3 -12.04 23.98 -29.33
N PHE A 4 -11.60 22.73 -29.22
CA PHE A 4 -11.32 21.88 -30.39
C PHE A 4 -12.62 21.50 -31.13
N ARG A 5 -13.66 21.11 -30.38
CA ARG A 5 -14.99 20.85 -30.95
C ARG A 5 -15.54 22.03 -31.75
N ILE A 6 -15.54 23.22 -31.10
CA ILE A 6 -16.04 24.45 -31.70
C ILE A 6 -15.22 24.78 -32.95
N LYS A 7 -13.89 24.69 -32.86
CA LYS A 7 -12.99 24.97 -34.00
C LYS A 7 -13.23 24.01 -35.17
N LEU A 8 -13.34 22.70 -34.92
CA LEU A 8 -13.61 21.70 -35.96
C LEU A 8 -14.97 21.92 -36.62
N THR A 9 -16.03 22.14 -35.81
CA THR A 9 -17.37 22.41 -36.31
C THR A 9 -17.40 23.68 -37.16
N MET A 10 -16.84 24.77 -36.66
CA MET A 10 -16.77 26.04 -37.40
C MET A 10 -15.96 25.92 -38.70
N THR A 11 -14.86 25.18 -38.70
CA THR A 11 -14.05 24.98 -39.88
C THR A 11 -14.78 24.18 -40.98
N ILE A 12 -15.44 23.07 -40.59
CA ILE A 12 -16.17 22.22 -41.55
C ILE A 12 -17.39 22.98 -42.10
N LEU A 13 -18.21 23.59 -41.25
CA LEU A 13 -19.39 24.36 -41.68
C LEU A 13 -18.99 25.58 -42.50
N GLY A 14 -17.92 26.27 -42.11
CA GLY A 14 -17.38 27.40 -42.86
C GLY A 14 -16.90 27.01 -44.25
N LEU A 15 -16.19 25.87 -44.36
CA LEU A 15 -15.72 25.36 -45.66
C LEU A 15 -16.91 24.97 -46.57
N ILE A 16 -17.90 24.26 -46.05
CA ILE A 16 -19.10 23.87 -46.80
C ILE A 16 -19.85 25.11 -47.26
N SER A 17 -20.06 26.09 -46.37
CA SER A 17 -20.74 27.35 -46.71
C SER A 17 -19.99 28.11 -47.78
N LEU A 18 -18.66 28.20 -47.70
CA LEU A 18 -17.82 28.88 -48.71
C LEU A 18 -17.93 28.20 -50.09
N VAL A 19 -17.83 26.86 -50.13
CA VAL A 19 -17.95 26.11 -51.38
C VAL A 19 -19.33 26.29 -52.02
N LEU A 20 -20.40 26.19 -51.23
CA LEU A 20 -21.78 26.40 -51.74
C LEU A 20 -22.00 27.82 -52.25
N LEU A 21 -21.46 28.84 -51.56
CA LEU A 21 -21.58 30.23 -51.98
C LEU A 21 -20.79 30.50 -53.27
N LEU A 22 -19.56 29.98 -53.39
CA LEU A 22 -18.76 30.10 -54.63
C LEU A 22 -19.43 29.40 -55.80
N MET A 23 -19.91 28.18 -55.57
CA MET A 23 -20.61 27.40 -56.59
C MET A 23 -21.91 28.08 -57.02
N GLY A 24 -22.68 28.59 -56.05
CA GLY A 24 -23.93 29.32 -56.31
C GLY A 24 -23.70 30.60 -57.12
N THR A 25 -22.69 31.40 -56.75
CA THR A 25 -22.33 32.62 -57.51
C THR A 25 -21.83 32.31 -58.92
N TYR A 26 -21.06 31.21 -59.06
CA TYR A 26 -20.61 30.76 -60.38
C TYR A 26 -21.77 30.34 -61.24
N PHE A 27 -22.67 29.48 -60.77
CA PHE A 27 -23.84 29.03 -61.50
C PHE A 27 -24.78 30.18 -61.86
N ALA A 28 -25.01 31.15 -60.97
CA ALA A 28 -25.80 32.32 -61.22
C ALA A 28 -25.28 33.12 -62.43
N LYS A 29 -23.95 33.37 -62.42
CA LYS A 29 -23.30 34.11 -63.57
C LYS A 29 -23.35 33.34 -64.86
N VAL A 30 -23.14 32.01 -64.79
CA VAL A 30 -23.21 31.18 -66.02
C VAL A 30 -24.63 31.18 -66.61
N LEU A 31 -25.66 31.02 -65.74
CA LEU A 31 -27.05 31.00 -66.15
C LEU A 31 -27.47 32.37 -66.77
N GLU A 32 -27.14 33.47 -66.10
CA GLU A 32 -27.41 34.83 -66.54
C GLU A 32 -26.78 35.04 -67.96
N ARG A 33 -25.49 34.69 -68.15
CA ARG A 33 -24.78 34.82 -69.44
C ARG A 33 -25.43 33.98 -70.51
N SER A 34 -25.70 32.71 -70.21
CA SER A 34 -26.31 31.80 -71.21
C SER A 34 -27.67 32.28 -71.64
N TYR A 35 -28.48 32.75 -70.70
CA TYR A 35 -29.81 33.25 -71.05
C TYR A 35 -29.77 34.54 -71.84
N LEU A 36 -28.91 35.49 -71.48
CA LEU A 36 -28.73 36.74 -72.22
C LEU A 36 -28.25 36.47 -73.68
N GLN A 37 -27.34 35.50 -73.86
CA GLN A 37 -26.86 35.11 -75.13
C GLN A 37 -27.99 34.49 -76.01
N THR A 38 -28.78 33.59 -75.44
CA THR A 38 -29.92 32.96 -76.06
C THR A 38 -30.96 34.01 -76.49
N LEU A 39 -31.24 34.97 -75.61
CA LEU A 39 -32.16 36.05 -75.85
C LEU A 39 -31.66 36.99 -76.97
N HIS A 40 -30.37 37.31 -76.96
CA HIS A 40 -29.75 38.08 -78.04
C HIS A 40 -29.85 37.36 -79.39
N GLU A 41 -29.51 36.07 -79.44
CA GLU A 41 -29.58 35.27 -80.67
C GLU A 41 -31.04 35.21 -81.21
N LEU A 42 -32.01 35.01 -80.34
CA LEU A 42 -33.44 34.99 -80.68
C LEU A 42 -33.88 36.34 -81.25
N LEU A 43 -33.66 37.44 -80.50
CA LEU A 43 -34.08 38.77 -80.94
C LEU A 43 -33.37 39.19 -82.26
N SER A 44 -32.09 38.87 -82.39
CA SER A 44 -31.33 39.13 -83.61
C SER A 44 -31.91 38.38 -84.80
N ARG A 45 -32.26 37.10 -84.61
CA ARG A 45 -32.85 36.27 -85.68
C ARG A 45 -34.22 36.79 -86.10
N GLU A 46 -35.09 37.09 -85.11
CA GLU A 46 -36.43 37.61 -85.40
C GLU A 46 -36.38 38.99 -86.06
N SER A 47 -35.51 39.91 -85.56
CA SER A 47 -35.32 41.21 -86.25
C SER A 47 -34.81 41.10 -87.68
N LYS A 48 -33.88 40.12 -87.93
CA LYS A 48 -33.40 39.88 -89.31
C LYS A 48 -34.50 39.35 -90.24
N LEU A 49 -35.33 38.42 -89.73
CA LEU A 49 -36.44 37.91 -90.54
C LEU A 49 -37.43 39.05 -90.90
N VAL A 50 -37.77 39.87 -89.95
CA VAL A 50 -38.65 41.01 -90.20
C VAL A 50 -37.97 42.05 -91.13
N SER A 51 -36.67 42.33 -90.93
CA SER A 51 -35.94 43.27 -91.82
C SER A 51 -35.94 42.86 -93.25
N GLN A 52 -35.90 41.54 -93.55
CA GLN A 52 -35.97 41.00 -94.93
C GLN A 52 -37.35 41.18 -95.57
N VAL A 53 -38.40 41.15 -94.74
CA VAL A 53 -39.77 41.31 -95.26
C VAL A 53 -40.11 42.80 -95.49
N VAL A 54 -39.57 43.70 -94.68
CA VAL A 54 -39.88 45.15 -94.79
C VAL A 54 -38.91 45.93 -95.64
N ARG A 55 -37.89 45.34 -96.23
CA ARG A 55 -36.86 46.00 -97.11
C ARG A 55 -37.39 46.53 -98.45
N PHE A 56 -38.61 46.14 -98.86
CA PHE A 56 -39.19 46.58 -100.09
C PHE A 56 -39.78 48.00 -99.94
N PRO A 57 -39.52 48.92 -100.93
CA PRO A 57 -39.95 50.33 -100.79
C PRO A 57 -41.45 50.50 -100.66
N GLU A 58 -42.24 49.71 -101.34
CA GLU A 58 -43.70 49.71 -101.30
C GLU A 58 -44.27 49.35 -99.97
N VAL A 59 -43.55 48.42 -99.25
CA VAL A 59 -43.93 47.98 -97.90
C VAL A 59 -43.48 48.98 -96.80
N PHE A 60 -42.26 49.53 -96.94
CA PHE A 60 -41.68 50.46 -95.98
C PHE A 60 -42.33 51.83 -95.96
N SER A 61 -42.94 52.26 -97.07
CA SER A 61 -43.59 53.60 -97.24
C SER A 61 -45.09 53.60 -96.95
N ASP A 62 -45.80 52.44 -96.97
CA ASP A 62 -47.23 52.34 -96.70
C ASP A 62 -47.50 51.65 -95.37
N GLU A 63 -48.06 52.40 -94.42
CA GLU A 63 -48.29 51.97 -93.00
C GLU A 63 -49.19 50.72 -92.90
N LYS A 64 -50.26 50.61 -93.73
CA LYS A 64 -51.14 49.44 -93.68
C LYS A 64 -50.44 48.18 -94.20
N THR A 65 -49.75 48.29 -95.30
CA THR A 65 -49.00 47.19 -95.93
C THR A 65 -47.86 46.75 -95.05
N LEU A 66 -47.20 47.68 -94.35
CA LEU A 66 -46.18 47.42 -93.38
C LEU A 66 -46.75 46.64 -92.18
N ALA A 67 -47.85 47.11 -91.60
CA ALA A 67 -48.48 46.44 -90.43
C ALA A 67 -48.94 45.01 -90.77
N ASP A 68 -49.60 44.81 -91.95
CA ASP A 68 -50.09 43.49 -92.32
C ASP A 68 -48.95 42.50 -92.58
N ARG A 69 -47.86 42.91 -93.19
CA ARG A 69 -46.69 42.09 -93.49
C ARG A 69 -45.93 41.73 -92.19
N VAL A 70 -45.74 42.67 -91.27
CA VAL A 70 -45.07 42.44 -90.02
C VAL A 70 -45.90 41.49 -89.13
N ARG A 71 -47.21 41.65 -89.08
CA ARG A 71 -48.10 40.74 -88.31
C ARG A 71 -48.04 39.29 -88.80
N GLN A 72 -47.78 39.03 -90.05
CA GLN A 72 -47.65 37.66 -90.61
C GLN A 72 -46.37 36.95 -90.15
N VAL A 73 -45.32 37.67 -89.76
CA VAL A 73 -43.99 37.16 -89.53
C VAL A 73 -43.54 37.40 -88.09
N ALA A 74 -44.11 38.41 -87.42
CA ALA A 74 -43.74 38.82 -86.07
C ALA A 74 -44.23 37.82 -85.02
N PRO A 75 -43.40 37.33 -84.13
CA PRO A 75 -43.84 36.54 -82.99
C PRO A 75 -44.70 37.43 -82.01
N GLU A 76 -45.73 36.85 -81.44
CA GLU A 76 -46.59 37.55 -80.47
C GLU A 76 -45.86 37.99 -79.21
N GLU A 77 -44.82 37.26 -78.80
CA GLU A 77 -44.06 37.46 -77.57
C GLU A 77 -42.98 38.54 -77.63
N VAL A 78 -42.60 38.95 -78.88
CA VAL A 78 -41.54 39.94 -79.15
C VAL A 78 -42.13 41.27 -79.51
N ARG A 79 -41.78 42.32 -78.78
CA ARG A 79 -42.13 43.64 -79.17
C ARG A 79 -41.24 44.08 -80.38
N LEU A 80 -41.88 44.45 -81.48
CA LEU A 80 -41.22 44.88 -82.68
C LEU A 80 -41.54 46.32 -82.99
N THR A 81 -40.51 47.10 -83.22
CA THR A 81 -40.60 48.51 -83.61
C THR A 81 -39.84 48.71 -84.97
N ILE A 82 -40.48 49.27 -85.93
CA ILE A 82 -39.83 49.65 -87.19
C ILE A 82 -39.60 51.14 -87.15
N ILE A 83 -38.36 51.53 -87.44
CA ILE A 83 -37.87 52.90 -87.31
C ILE A 83 -37.25 53.36 -88.63
N ASP A 84 -37.61 54.53 -89.09
CA ASP A 84 -37.00 55.12 -90.26
C ASP A 84 -35.60 55.68 -89.98
N ARG A 85 -34.90 56.13 -90.98
CA ARG A 85 -33.55 56.66 -90.88
C ARG A 85 -33.43 57.90 -89.98
N THR A 86 -34.57 58.66 -89.75
CA THR A 86 -34.59 59.87 -88.97
C THR A 86 -34.86 59.58 -87.47
N GLY A 87 -35.08 58.29 -87.10
CA GLY A 87 -35.43 57.86 -85.75
C GLY A 87 -36.93 57.87 -85.51
N GLN A 88 -37.78 58.17 -86.50
CA GLN A 88 -39.22 58.17 -86.33
C GLN A 88 -39.77 56.73 -86.40
N VAL A 89 -40.66 56.39 -85.50
CA VAL A 89 -41.29 55.06 -85.42
C VAL A 89 -42.39 54.99 -86.49
N LEU A 90 -42.22 54.06 -87.43
CA LEU A 90 -43.20 53.78 -88.48
C LEU A 90 -44.27 52.78 -88.02
N TYR A 91 -43.85 51.78 -87.22
CA TYR A 91 -44.74 50.75 -86.71
C TYR A 91 -44.24 50.22 -85.36
N ASP A 92 -45.16 49.92 -84.51
CA ASP A 92 -44.92 49.19 -83.22
C ASP A 92 -46.10 48.26 -82.94
N ASN A 93 -45.82 46.97 -82.61
CA ASN A 93 -46.88 45.98 -82.40
C ASN A 93 -47.51 46.05 -80.96
N SER A 94 -46.95 46.84 -80.08
CA SER A 94 -47.38 46.89 -78.67
C SER A 94 -47.89 48.23 -78.22
N THR A 95 -47.57 49.36 -78.92
CA THR A 95 -47.90 50.71 -78.48
C THR A 95 -48.25 51.56 -79.74
N HIS A 96 -49.24 52.46 -79.63
CA HIS A 96 -49.54 53.40 -80.70
C HIS A 96 -48.36 54.34 -80.98
N LYS A 97 -47.91 54.40 -82.21
CA LYS A 97 -46.71 55.16 -82.63
C LYS A 97 -46.80 56.66 -82.25
N GLU A 98 -47.99 57.21 -82.18
CA GLU A 98 -48.24 58.62 -81.80
C GLU A 98 -47.79 59.00 -80.39
N ARG A 99 -47.59 58.03 -79.51
CA ARG A 99 -47.12 58.18 -78.14
C ARG A 99 -45.64 57.91 -77.96
N MET A 100 -44.92 57.65 -79.00
CA MET A 100 -43.51 57.29 -78.94
C MET A 100 -42.63 58.48 -79.30
N GLU A 101 -41.57 58.61 -78.48
CA GLU A 101 -40.53 59.58 -78.74
C GLU A 101 -39.67 59.15 -79.93
N ASN A 102 -38.95 60.13 -80.49
CA ASN A 102 -37.97 59.80 -81.55
C ASN A 102 -36.85 58.91 -80.98
N HIS A 103 -36.46 57.92 -81.75
CA HIS A 103 -35.49 56.93 -81.31
C HIS A 103 -34.08 57.11 -81.89
N ALA A 104 -33.78 58.27 -82.46
CA ALA A 104 -32.51 58.55 -83.15
C ALA A 104 -31.29 58.48 -82.24
N ASP A 105 -31.45 58.74 -80.93
CA ASP A 105 -30.41 58.77 -79.87
C ASP A 105 -30.21 57.39 -79.22
N ARG A 106 -30.97 56.38 -79.61
CA ARG A 106 -30.91 55.08 -78.95
C ARG A 106 -29.66 54.29 -79.45
N PRO A 107 -28.79 53.78 -78.49
CA PRO A 107 -27.54 53.12 -78.85
C PRO A 107 -27.71 51.96 -79.80
N GLU A 108 -28.75 51.15 -79.63
CA GLU A 108 -29.07 50.02 -80.51
C GLU A 108 -29.43 50.51 -81.94
N PHE A 109 -30.11 51.59 -82.01
CA PHE A 109 -30.52 52.15 -83.30
C PHE A 109 -29.34 52.81 -84.06
N ILE A 110 -28.51 53.55 -83.34
CA ILE A 110 -27.30 54.15 -83.85
C ILE A 110 -26.39 53.08 -84.49
N ALA A 111 -26.14 51.97 -83.75
CA ALA A 111 -25.38 50.85 -84.26
C ALA A 111 -25.99 50.27 -85.55
N ALA A 112 -27.32 50.10 -85.60
CA ALA A 112 -28.01 49.60 -86.75
C ALA A 112 -27.88 50.53 -87.97
N LEU A 113 -27.86 51.83 -87.76
CA LEU A 113 -27.63 52.80 -88.86
C LEU A 113 -26.22 52.76 -89.47
N HIS A 114 -25.22 52.19 -88.65
CA HIS A 114 -23.85 51.95 -89.15
C HIS A 114 -23.68 50.57 -89.84
N GLY A 115 -24.73 49.78 -89.86
CA GLY A 115 -24.72 48.49 -90.52
C GLY A 115 -24.48 47.31 -89.55
N ASP A 116 -24.29 47.60 -88.32
CA ASP A 116 -24.05 46.59 -87.26
C ASP A 116 -25.36 46.17 -86.59
N ILE A 117 -25.36 45.04 -85.91
CA ILE A 117 -26.45 44.66 -84.99
C ILE A 117 -26.30 45.45 -83.71
N GLY A 118 -27.17 46.40 -83.41
CA GLY A 118 -27.15 47.14 -82.18
C GLY A 118 -27.85 46.41 -81.09
N ILE A 119 -27.20 46.37 -79.88
CA ILE A 119 -27.73 45.72 -78.72
C ILE A 119 -27.67 46.75 -77.59
N SER A 120 -28.79 46.89 -76.87
CA SER A 120 -28.87 47.73 -75.68
C SER A 120 -29.70 47.05 -74.57
N ARG A 121 -29.28 47.23 -73.38
CA ARG A 121 -30.01 46.80 -72.18
C ARG A 121 -30.31 48.03 -71.31
N ARG A 122 -31.57 48.30 -71.13
CA ARG A 122 -32.00 49.49 -70.34
C ARG A 122 -33.39 49.33 -69.75
N TYR A 123 -33.65 50.10 -68.75
CA TYR A 123 -34.96 50.20 -68.15
C TYR A 123 -35.92 50.85 -69.14
N SER A 124 -37.07 50.25 -69.33
CA SER A 124 -38.13 50.81 -70.19
C SER A 124 -39.13 51.62 -69.33
N GLU A 125 -39.10 52.91 -69.49
CA GLU A 125 -40.10 53.79 -68.81
C GLU A 125 -41.53 53.46 -69.19
N THR A 126 -41.73 53.03 -70.42
CA THR A 126 -43.06 52.68 -70.95
C THR A 126 -43.60 51.36 -70.37
N MET A 127 -42.72 50.40 -70.11
CA MET A 127 -43.09 49.04 -69.62
C MET A 127 -42.82 48.81 -68.15
N GLY A 128 -42.02 49.67 -67.54
CA GLY A 128 -41.72 49.61 -66.05
C GLY A 128 -40.74 48.54 -65.61
N TYR A 129 -39.96 47.99 -66.55
CA TYR A 129 -38.92 46.96 -66.24
C TYR A 129 -37.77 47.01 -67.26
N ASP A 130 -36.67 46.31 -66.92
CA ASP A 130 -35.53 46.18 -67.77
C ASP A 130 -35.90 45.39 -69.04
N MET A 131 -35.49 45.91 -70.20
CA MET A 131 -35.68 45.26 -71.47
C MET A 131 -34.35 45.12 -72.27
N MET A 132 -34.24 44.04 -72.98
CA MET A 132 -33.19 43.88 -74.02
C MET A 132 -33.73 44.35 -75.32
N TYR A 133 -33.01 45.24 -75.95
CA TYR A 133 -33.28 45.80 -77.25
C TYR A 133 -32.22 45.32 -78.26
N VAL A 134 -32.67 44.81 -79.43
CA VAL A 134 -31.81 44.46 -80.54
C VAL A 134 -32.32 45.16 -81.75
N ALA A 135 -31.47 45.93 -82.41
CA ALA A 135 -31.82 46.62 -83.69
C ALA A 135 -30.97 46.09 -84.82
N VAL A 136 -31.64 45.78 -85.95
CA VAL A 136 -31.01 45.26 -87.13
C VAL A 136 -31.30 46.23 -88.25
N PRO A 137 -30.30 46.57 -89.10
CA PRO A 137 -30.52 47.48 -90.24
C PRO A 137 -31.50 46.92 -91.25
N VAL A 138 -32.30 47.83 -91.84
CA VAL A 138 -33.10 47.54 -93.02
C VAL A 138 -32.37 48.13 -94.26
N GLU A 139 -31.82 47.21 -95.03
CA GLU A 139 -31.00 47.58 -96.25
C GLU A 139 -31.81 47.48 -97.53
N GLN A 140 -31.72 48.51 -98.30
CA GLN A 140 -32.25 48.54 -99.65
C GLN A 140 -31.07 48.77 -100.64
N GLY A 141 -30.70 47.75 -101.37
CA GLY A 141 -29.46 47.78 -102.14
C GLY A 141 -28.24 48.04 -101.24
N ASN A 142 -27.58 49.18 -101.41
CA ASN A 142 -26.41 49.53 -100.62
C ASN A 142 -26.68 50.72 -99.64
N LYS A 143 -27.96 51.00 -99.39
CA LYS A 143 -28.36 52.10 -98.48
C LYS A 143 -29.22 51.56 -97.35
N ILE A 144 -28.89 51.98 -96.06
CA ILE A 144 -29.73 51.71 -94.90
C ILE A 144 -30.90 52.72 -94.88
N ILE A 145 -32.15 52.22 -94.91
CA ILE A 145 -33.37 53.01 -95.00
C ILE A 145 -34.04 53.14 -93.60
N GLY A 146 -33.64 52.32 -92.66
CA GLY A 146 -34.16 52.32 -91.30
C GLY A 146 -33.67 51.14 -90.53
N ALA A 147 -34.31 50.78 -89.38
CA ALA A 147 -33.98 49.61 -88.61
C ALA A 147 -35.23 48.91 -88.03
N VAL A 148 -35.15 47.60 -87.95
CA VAL A 148 -36.10 46.81 -87.15
C VAL A 148 -35.53 46.58 -85.77
N ARG A 149 -36.23 47.03 -84.78
CA ARG A 149 -35.89 46.84 -83.38
C ARG A 149 -36.84 45.85 -82.73
N SER A 150 -36.28 44.73 -82.22
CA SER A 150 -36.98 43.81 -81.33
C SER A 150 -36.63 44.09 -79.87
N SER A 151 -37.56 43.85 -79.02
CA SER A 151 -37.32 43.97 -77.57
C SER A 151 -38.12 42.93 -76.82
N MET A 152 -37.52 42.47 -75.71
CA MET A 152 -38.15 41.50 -74.85
C MET A 152 -37.87 41.84 -73.37
N SER A 153 -38.82 41.50 -72.52
CA SER A 153 -38.73 41.72 -71.06
C SER A 153 -37.59 40.88 -70.42
N MET A 154 -36.86 41.53 -69.56
CA MET A 154 -35.88 40.84 -68.70
C MET A 154 -36.45 40.47 -67.33
N LYS A 155 -37.74 40.72 -67.07
CA LYS A 155 -38.38 40.47 -65.80
C LYS A 155 -38.28 38.98 -65.42
N ASP A 156 -38.59 38.09 -66.32
CA ASP A 156 -38.55 36.63 -66.13
C ASP A 156 -37.14 36.12 -65.71
N ILE A 157 -36.10 36.79 -66.34
CA ILE A 157 -34.70 36.50 -65.97
C ILE A 157 -34.46 36.92 -64.48
N THR A 158 -34.87 38.17 -64.18
CA THR A 158 -34.66 38.75 -62.86
C THR A 158 -35.36 37.89 -61.78
N ASP A 159 -36.61 37.48 -62.05
CA ASP A 159 -37.39 36.62 -61.16
C ASP A 159 -36.76 35.20 -61.06
N THR A 160 -36.27 34.64 -62.17
CA THR A 160 -35.58 33.36 -62.18
C THR A 160 -34.30 33.42 -61.38
N VAL A 161 -33.49 34.48 -61.50
CA VAL A 161 -32.27 34.71 -60.74
C VAL A 161 -32.58 34.87 -59.24
N HIS A 162 -33.64 35.65 -58.88
CA HIS A 162 -34.09 35.79 -57.51
C HIS A 162 -34.55 34.45 -56.92
N ASN A 163 -35.35 33.67 -57.62
CA ASN A 163 -35.82 32.36 -57.17
C ASN A 163 -34.63 31.38 -57.00
N MET A 164 -33.64 31.45 -57.84
CA MET A 164 -32.39 30.69 -57.71
C MET A 164 -31.65 31.08 -56.42
N TRP A 165 -31.50 32.38 -56.14
CA TRP A 165 -30.90 32.86 -54.90
C TRP A 165 -31.67 32.39 -53.64
N TYR A 166 -33.04 32.48 -53.66
CA TYR A 166 -33.87 31.94 -52.60
C TYR A 166 -33.66 30.43 -52.41
N SER A 167 -33.58 29.67 -53.49
CA SER A 167 -33.32 28.23 -53.46
C SER A 167 -31.91 27.91 -52.93
N LEU A 168 -30.88 28.71 -53.29
CA LEU A 168 -29.52 28.58 -52.77
C LEU A 168 -29.46 28.91 -51.28
N LEU A 169 -30.13 30.00 -50.82
CA LEU A 169 -30.17 30.37 -49.41
C LEU A 169 -30.88 29.31 -48.58
N THR A 170 -32.03 28.79 -49.07
CA THR A 170 -32.73 27.69 -48.35
C THR A 170 -31.93 26.42 -48.32
N GLY A 171 -31.26 26.04 -49.42
CA GLY A 171 -30.33 24.89 -49.50
C GLY A 171 -29.14 25.05 -48.55
N LEU A 172 -28.56 26.26 -48.47
CA LEU A 172 -27.48 26.56 -47.50
C LEU A 172 -27.96 26.42 -46.07
N LEU A 173 -29.13 26.94 -45.74
CA LEU A 173 -29.72 26.84 -44.39
C LEU A 173 -29.95 25.38 -43.97
N VAL A 174 -30.55 24.59 -44.88
CA VAL A 174 -30.75 23.13 -44.66
C VAL A 174 -29.44 22.43 -44.46
N THR A 175 -28.42 22.69 -45.29
CA THR A 175 -27.09 22.08 -45.17
C THR A 175 -26.40 22.44 -43.84
N LEU A 176 -26.52 23.69 -43.40
CA LEU A 176 -25.99 24.12 -42.09
C LEU A 176 -26.66 23.39 -40.93
N VAL A 177 -27.99 23.24 -40.99
CA VAL A 177 -28.74 22.51 -39.96
C VAL A 177 -28.35 21.04 -39.94
N VAL A 178 -28.38 20.36 -41.06
CA VAL A 178 -28.00 18.95 -41.19
C VAL A 178 -26.54 18.75 -40.82
N GLY A 179 -25.64 19.59 -41.31
CA GLY A 179 -24.22 19.56 -40.94
C GLY A 179 -23.98 19.73 -39.45
N SER A 180 -24.71 20.67 -38.81
CA SER A 180 -24.63 20.85 -37.34
C SER A 180 -25.08 19.60 -36.58
N ILE A 181 -26.16 18.95 -37.03
CA ILE A 181 -26.64 17.70 -36.42
C ILE A 181 -25.59 16.58 -36.60
N VAL A 182 -25.06 16.39 -37.79
CA VAL A 182 -24.05 15.36 -38.08
C VAL A 182 -22.78 15.59 -37.23
N VAL A 183 -22.25 16.81 -37.21
CA VAL A 183 -21.06 17.16 -36.43
C VAL A 183 -21.33 16.97 -34.92
N SER A 184 -22.53 17.33 -34.45
CA SER A 184 -22.92 17.09 -33.06
C SER A 184 -22.94 15.60 -32.73
N ARG A 185 -23.46 14.75 -33.62
CA ARG A 185 -23.48 13.28 -33.42
C ARG A 185 -22.05 12.69 -33.43
N ILE A 186 -21.20 13.08 -34.36
CA ILE A 186 -19.79 12.67 -34.40
C ILE A 186 -19.06 13.12 -33.11
N SER A 187 -19.29 14.36 -32.69
CA SER A 187 -18.70 14.88 -31.48
C SER A 187 -19.12 14.06 -30.21
N TYR A 188 -20.37 13.63 -30.18
CA TYR A 188 -20.86 12.81 -29.06
C TYR A 188 -20.35 11.37 -29.10
N SER A 189 -20.28 10.76 -30.28
CA SER A 189 -19.91 9.34 -30.43
C SER A 189 -18.39 9.11 -30.43
N ILE A 190 -17.56 10.09 -30.83
CA ILE A 190 -16.11 9.92 -30.95
C ILE A 190 -15.35 10.78 -29.94
N ILE A 191 -15.62 12.07 -29.90
CA ILE A 191 -14.78 13.02 -29.13
C ILE A 191 -14.98 12.84 -27.62
N ARG A 192 -16.21 12.72 -27.14
CA ARG A 192 -16.49 12.51 -25.70
C ARG A 192 -15.84 11.24 -25.14
N PRO A 193 -15.98 10.07 -25.77
CA PRO A 193 -15.28 8.85 -25.35
C PRO A 193 -13.77 9.01 -25.24
N ILE A 194 -13.15 9.63 -26.25
CA ILE A 194 -11.70 9.86 -26.24
C ILE A 194 -11.30 10.80 -25.08
N GLU A 195 -12.09 11.84 -24.79
CA GLU A 195 -11.88 12.71 -23.64
C GLU A 195 -11.94 11.95 -22.32
N GLU A 196 -12.91 11.05 -22.16
CA GLU A 196 -13.06 10.24 -20.96
C GLU A 196 -11.87 9.27 -20.79
N ILE A 197 -11.48 8.59 -21.86
CA ILE A 197 -10.30 7.72 -21.89
C ILE A 197 -9.05 8.50 -21.49
N THR A 198 -8.83 9.68 -22.08
CA THR A 198 -7.68 10.54 -21.78
C THR A 198 -7.67 11.00 -20.32
N ARG A 199 -8.84 11.33 -19.78
CA ARG A 199 -8.97 11.72 -18.37
C ARG A 199 -8.62 10.56 -17.44
N VAL A 200 -9.16 9.36 -17.70
CA VAL A 200 -8.88 8.16 -16.91
C VAL A 200 -7.39 7.79 -17.00
N ALA A 201 -6.81 7.81 -18.21
CA ALA A 201 -5.37 7.56 -18.39
C ALA A 201 -4.51 8.54 -17.58
N ARG A 202 -4.90 9.82 -17.52
CA ARG A 202 -4.21 10.82 -16.68
C ARG A 202 -4.37 10.55 -15.19
N ASN A 203 -5.55 10.12 -14.74
CA ASN A 203 -5.76 9.73 -13.35
C ASN A 203 -4.87 8.55 -12.96
N ILE A 204 -4.73 7.55 -13.84
CA ILE A 204 -3.84 6.42 -13.63
C ILE A 204 -2.38 6.87 -13.43
N THR A 205 -1.89 7.84 -14.24
CA THR A 205 -0.53 8.40 -14.06
C THR A 205 -0.37 9.16 -12.74
N GLN A 206 -1.46 9.65 -12.16
CA GLN A 206 -1.50 10.29 -10.84
C GLN A 206 -1.73 9.29 -9.69
N ARG A 207 -1.59 8.00 -9.95
CA ARG A 207 -1.76 6.90 -8.99
C ARG A 207 -3.21 6.65 -8.54
N HIS A 208 -4.21 7.16 -9.25
CA HIS A 208 -5.61 6.84 -9.01
C HIS A 208 -6.02 5.64 -9.87
N TYR A 209 -5.56 4.46 -9.49
CA TYR A 209 -5.71 3.21 -10.26
C TYR A 209 -7.14 2.65 -10.26
N GLU A 210 -8.01 3.10 -9.34
CA GLU A 210 -9.43 2.75 -9.27
C GLU A 210 -10.28 3.39 -10.38
N SER A 211 -9.72 4.36 -11.09
CA SER A 211 -10.42 5.06 -12.17
C SER A 211 -10.72 4.12 -13.34
N ARG A 212 -11.96 4.15 -13.84
CA ARG A 212 -12.39 3.31 -14.97
C ARG A 212 -13.10 4.13 -16.03
N VAL A 213 -12.89 3.74 -17.28
CA VAL A 213 -13.63 4.26 -18.45
C VAL A 213 -14.98 3.55 -18.52
N ARG A 214 -16.10 4.32 -18.50
CA ARG A 214 -17.47 3.77 -18.49
C ARG A 214 -18.16 3.94 -19.86
N ILE A 215 -17.50 3.52 -20.93
CA ILE A 215 -18.00 3.64 -22.31
C ILE A 215 -18.53 2.28 -22.75
N LYS A 216 -19.78 2.27 -23.26
CA LYS A 216 -20.40 1.09 -23.88
C LYS A 216 -20.34 1.23 -25.41
N ALA A 217 -19.17 1.17 -26.01
CA ALA A 217 -18.97 1.13 -27.45
C ALA A 217 -18.52 -0.29 -27.85
N LYS A 218 -18.93 -0.72 -29.06
CA LYS A 218 -18.55 -2.03 -29.61
C LYS A 218 -17.50 -1.92 -30.73
N ASP A 219 -16.98 -0.73 -30.93
CA ASP A 219 -15.98 -0.35 -31.93
C ASP A 219 -14.55 -0.30 -31.33
N GLU A 220 -13.63 0.25 -32.08
CA GLU A 220 -12.22 0.44 -31.69
C GLU A 220 -12.09 1.29 -30.41
N ILE A 221 -13.03 2.24 -30.22
CA ILE A 221 -13.08 3.07 -29.00
C ILE A 221 -13.43 2.20 -27.77
N GLY A 222 -14.36 1.25 -27.94
CA GLY A 222 -14.70 0.29 -26.90
C GLY A 222 -13.54 -0.65 -26.57
N GLN A 223 -12.80 -1.13 -27.58
CA GLN A 223 -11.58 -1.92 -27.38
C GLN A 223 -10.51 -1.15 -26.64
N LEU A 224 -10.28 0.12 -27.00
CA LEU A 224 -9.34 1.00 -26.32
C LEU A 224 -9.75 1.24 -24.86
N ALA A 225 -11.04 1.48 -24.60
CA ALA A 225 -11.58 1.61 -23.25
C ALA A 225 -11.35 0.34 -22.42
N GLY A 226 -11.57 -0.84 -23.02
CA GLY A 226 -11.29 -2.14 -22.43
C GLY A 226 -9.81 -2.32 -22.08
N ALA A 227 -8.91 -1.99 -22.98
CA ALA A 227 -7.46 -2.08 -22.76
C ALA A 227 -6.99 -1.15 -21.63
N ILE A 228 -7.50 0.09 -21.57
CA ILE A 228 -7.19 1.02 -20.47
C ILE A 228 -7.73 0.52 -19.14
N ASN A 229 -8.95 -0.03 -19.10
CA ASN A 229 -9.51 -0.61 -17.89
C ASN A 229 -8.73 -1.85 -17.41
N PHE A 230 -8.29 -2.70 -18.35
CA PHE A 230 -7.44 -3.85 -18.03
C PHE A 230 -6.09 -3.40 -17.45
N MET A 231 -5.46 -2.41 -18.08
CA MET A 231 -4.20 -1.82 -17.59
C MET A 231 -4.39 -1.23 -16.17
N ALA A 232 -5.48 -0.48 -15.93
CA ALA A 232 -5.79 0.06 -14.61
C ALA A 232 -5.94 -1.02 -13.56
N SER A 233 -6.69 -2.11 -13.87
CA SER A 233 -6.87 -3.24 -12.96
C SER A 233 -5.57 -3.97 -12.67
N SER A 234 -4.72 -4.17 -13.68
CA SER A 234 -3.42 -4.83 -13.52
C SER A 234 -2.48 -4.00 -12.64
N LEU A 235 -2.43 -2.67 -12.85
CA LEU A 235 -1.64 -1.76 -12.02
C LEU A 235 -2.17 -1.69 -10.57
N GLU A 236 -3.48 -1.62 -10.39
CA GLU A 236 -4.12 -1.64 -9.07
C GLU A 236 -3.76 -2.91 -8.30
N GLN A 237 -3.86 -4.07 -8.96
CA GLN A 237 -3.49 -5.36 -8.37
C GLN A 237 -2.00 -5.42 -8.01
N GLN A 238 -1.11 -5.00 -8.91
CA GLN A 238 0.34 -4.97 -8.65
C GLN A 238 0.67 -4.05 -7.47
N MET A 239 0.05 -2.87 -7.40
CA MET A 239 0.28 -1.94 -6.28
C MET A 239 -0.27 -2.48 -4.97
N TYR A 240 -1.41 -3.18 -5.00
CA TYR A 240 -1.95 -3.88 -3.83
C TYR A 240 -0.98 -4.96 -3.35
N GLU A 241 -0.49 -5.83 -4.24
CA GLU A 241 0.48 -6.88 -3.92
C GLU A 241 1.80 -6.33 -3.36
N ILE A 242 2.31 -5.22 -3.94
CA ILE A 242 3.50 -4.53 -3.42
C ILE A 242 3.25 -4.01 -2.01
N SER A 243 2.09 -3.35 -1.80
CA SER A 243 1.71 -2.81 -0.49
C SER A 243 1.55 -3.92 0.56
N GLU A 244 0.87 -5.01 0.19
CA GLU A 244 0.69 -6.18 1.07
C GLU A 244 2.05 -6.81 1.44
N ASN A 245 2.93 -6.99 0.46
CA ASN A 245 4.27 -7.54 0.71
C ASN A 245 5.10 -6.61 1.62
N GLN A 246 5.02 -5.29 1.42
CA GLN A 246 5.68 -4.34 2.30
C GLN A 246 5.14 -4.41 3.74
N GLN A 247 3.81 -4.47 3.90
CA GLN A 247 3.19 -4.63 5.22
C GLN A 247 3.59 -5.95 5.88
N ARG A 248 3.62 -7.04 5.11
CA ARG A 248 4.04 -8.36 5.60
C ARG A 248 5.49 -8.34 6.08
N LEU A 249 6.41 -7.79 5.28
CA LEU A 249 7.82 -7.66 5.66
C LEU A 249 7.99 -6.77 6.90
N THR A 250 7.29 -5.63 6.94
CA THR A 250 7.30 -4.75 8.12
C THR A 250 6.75 -5.46 9.34
N GLY A 251 5.64 -6.20 9.21
CA GLY A 251 5.06 -7.00 10.29
C GLY A 251 6.02 -8.07 10.82
N VAL A 252 6.75 -8.77 9.94
CA VAL A 252 7.79 -9.73 10.34
C VAL A 252 8.89 -9.03 11.14
N LEU A 253 9.46 -7.95 10.60
CA LEU A 253 10.55 -7.21 11.26
C LEU A 253 10.12 -6.62 12.61
N THR A 254 8.88 -6.15 12.72
CA THR A 254 8.34 -5.55 13.97
C THR A 254 8.14 -6.60 15.08
N ASN A 255 7.71 -7.81 14.71
CA ASN A 255 7.40 -8.87 15.69
C ASN A 255 8.58 -9.82 15.95
N MET A 256 9.72 -9.66 15.26
CA MET A 256 10.92 -10.44 15.55
C MET A 256 11.47 -10.12 16.95
N THR A 257 11.85 -11.16 17.69
CA THR A 257 12.55 -11.04 18.98
C THR A 257 14.02 -10.67 18.83
N SER A 258 14.60 -11.02 17.68
CA SER A 258 15.98 -10.66 17.34
C SER A 258 16.05 -9.24 16.78
N GLY A 259 17.05 -8.47 17.20
CA GLY A 259 17.35 -7.16 16.64
C GLY A 259 17.89 -7.29 15.21
N VAL A 260 17.40 -6.46 14.31
CA VAL A 260 17.90 -6.38 12.93
C VAL A 260 18.30 -4.95 12.63
N ILE A 261 19.55 -4.77 12.18
CA ILE A 261 20.09 -3.49 11.74
C ILE A 261 20.57 -3.64 10.30
N PHE A 262 20.16 -2.75 9.42
CA PHE A 262 20.73 -2.64 8.08
C PHE A 262 21.59 -1.38 7.97
N ILE A 263 22.83 -1.55 7.54
CA ILE A 263 23.84 -0.50 7.42
C ILE A 263 24.26 -0.44 5.95
N SER A 264 24.24 0.77 5.37
CA SER A 264 24.65 0.99 3.99
C SER A 264 26.17 0.92 3.81
N GLU A 265 26.65 0.88 2.55
CA GLU A 265 28.10 0.97 2.23
C GLU A 265 28.74 2.30 2.69
N GLN A 266 27.92 3.37 2.90
CA GLN A 266 28.38 4.63 3.48
C GLN A 266 28.42 4.59 5.02
N ARG A 267 28.35 3.39 5.61
CA ARG A 267 28.42 3.16 7.07
C ARG A 267 27.28 3.81 7.87
N ARG A 268 26.16 4.17 7.21
CA ARG A 268 24.97 4.74 7.86
C ARG A 268 23.94 3.66 8.16
N ILE A 269 23.33 3.76 9.32
CA ILE A 269 22.20 2.92 9.70
C ILE A 269 20.98 3.33 8.88
N MET A 270 20.45 2.42 8.08
CA MET A 270 19.31 2.66 7.21
C MET A 270 18.00 2.10 7.77
N LEU A 271 18.08 1.04 8.56
CA LEU A 271 16.91 0.39 9.16
C LEU A 271 17.30 -0.24 10.48
N VAL A 272 16.41 -0.12 11.44
CA VAL A 272 16.41 -0.90 12.69
C VAL A 272 14.99 -1.37 12.98
N ASN A 273 14.86 -2.57 13.56
CA ASN A 273 13.57 -3.04 14.03
C ASN A 273 13.37 -2.72 15.52
N PRO A 274 12.14 -2.79 16.07
CA PRO A 274 11.88 -2.46 17.47
C PRO A 274 12.63 -3.32 18.50
N ALA A 275 13.06 -4.52 18.12
CA ALA A 275 13.87 -5.36 19.01
C ALA A 275 15.25 -4.74 19.29
N VAL A 276 15.86 -4.04 18.32
CA VAL A 276 17.12 -3.30 18.50
C VAL A 276 16.97 -2.23 19.58
N GLU A 277 15.85 -1.50 19.57
CA GLU A 277 15.58 -0.45 20.58
C GLU A 277 15.57 -1.03 21.99
N LYS A 278 14.92 -2.19 22.17
CA LYS A 278 14.87 -2.90 23.46
C LYS A 278 16.23 -3.45 23.90
N LEU A 279 17.02 -3.93 22.94
CA LEU A 279 18.34 -4.52 23.23
C LEU A 279 19.38 -3.46 23.56
N LEU A 280 19.40 -2.36 22.80
CA LEU A 280 20.40 -1.30 22.92
C LEU A 280 19.95 -0.11 23.78
N GLY A 281 18.68 -0.03 24.14
CA GLY A 281 18.11 1.05 24.95
C GLY A 281 18.15 2.41 24.28
N THR A 282 18.06 2.45 22.94
CA THR A 282 18.12 3.68 22.13
C THR A 282 17.03 3.63 21.08
N SER A 283 16.29 4.74 20.90
CA SER A 283 15.21 4.83 19.94
C SER A 283 15.72 4.68 18.49
N GLY A 284 14.97 3.99 17.64
CA GLY A 284 15.27 3.84 16.21
C GLY A 284 15.39 5.16 15.48
N HIS A 285 14.61 6.18 15.86
CA HIS A 285 14.70 7.52 15.31
C HIS A 285 16.06 8.20 15.57
N GLU A 286 16.71 7.87 16.68
CA GLU A 286 18.03 8.39 17.00
C GLU A 286 19.15 7.64 16.26
N LEU A 287 18.89 6.40 15.86
CA LEU A 287 19.86 5.52 15.21
C LEU A 287 19.86 5.69 13.69
N VAL A 288 18.68 5.75 13.07
CA VAL A 288 18.55 5.81 11.61
C VAL A 288 19.13 7.09 11.03
N GLY A 289 19.94 6.95 9.99
CA GLY A 289 20.64 8.04 9.30
C GLY A 289 22.01 8.40 9.88
N ARG A 290 22.31 7.98 11.12
CA ARG A 290 23.63 8.21 11.74
C ARG A 290 24.67 7.18 11.29
N LEU A 291 25.92 7.51 11.47
CA LEU A 291 27.00 6.53 11.32
C LEU A 291 26.90 5.49 12.43
N HIS A 292 27.13 4.21 12.10
CA HIS A 292 27.02 3.14 13.10
C HIS A 292 27.99 3.34 14.28
N ILE A 293 29.12 3.95 14.07
CA ILE A 293 30.12 4.24 15.10
C ILE A 293 29.62 5.28 16.10
N GLU A 294 28.87 6.29 15.64
CA GLU A 294 28.28 7.34 16.48
C GLU A 294 27.08 6.82 17.28
N ALA A 295 26.30 5.91 16.66
CA ALA A 295 25.10 5.34 17.22
C ALA A 295 25.41 4.20 18.21
N SER A 296 26.55 3.52 18.07
CA SER A 296 26.95 2.39 18.90
C SER A 296 27.70 2.84 20.13
N LYS A 297 27.09 2.64 21.30
CA LYS A 297 27.79 2.82 22.61
C LYS A 297 28.76 1.68 22.91
N ASN A 298 28.79 0.64 22.06
CA ASN A 298 29.68 -0.50 22.19
C ASN A 298 30.68 -0.54 21.00
N PHE A 299 31.93 -0.20 21.27
CA PHE A 299 33.00 -0.15 20.27
C PHE A 299 33.22 -1.49 19.58
N GLY A 300 33.07 -2.62 20.29
CA GLY A 300 33.21 -3.95 19.71
C GLY A 300 32.25 -4.25 18.56
N LEU A 301 30.99 -3.81 18.68
CA LEU A 301 29.99 -4.01 17.62
C LEU A 301 30.36 -3.25 16.35
N SER A 302 30.80 -1.99 16.47
CA SER A 302 31.21 -1.17 15.33
C SER A 302 32.40 -1.75 14.57
N GLN A 303 33.37 -2.29 15.29
CA GLN A 303 34.56 -2.89 14.67
C GLN A 303 34.20 -4.12 13.82
N TYR A 304 33.27 -4.95 14.25
CA TYR A 304 32.78 -6.10 13.48
C TYR A 304 31.96 -5.67 12.28
N ILE A 305 31.17 -4.61 12.38
CA ILE A 305 30.45 -4.03 11.25
C ILE A 305 31.42 -3.58 10.17
N ASP A 306 32.45 -2.82 10.55
CA ASP A 306 33.49 -2.35 9.63
C ASP A 306 34.23 -3.51 8.97
N ARG A 307 34.59 -4.54 9.75
CA ARG A 307 35.19 -5.74 9.20
C ARG A 307 34.32 -6.39 8.11
N CYS A 308 33.02 -6.55 8.36
CA CYS A 308 32.11 -7.13 7.39
C CYS A 308 31.95 -6.28 6.13
N LEU A 309 31.92 -4.95 6.28
CA LEU A 309 31.87 -4.00 5.16
C LEU A 309 33.13 -4.08 4.29
N ASP A 310 34.31 -4.17 4.94
CA ASP A 310 35.60 -4.14 4.25
C ASP A 310 35.96 -5.50 3.61
N THR A 311 35.63 -6.62 4.27
CA THR A 311 35.96 -7.98 3.77
C THR A 311 34.88 -8.60 2.91
N GLY A 312 33.62 -8.20 3.10
CA GLY A 312 32.46 -8.85 2.46
C GLY A 312 32.17 -10.26 2.98
N GLU A 313 32.80 -10.68 4.09
CA GLU A 313 32.63 -12.00 4.65
C GLU A 313 31.48 -12.05 5.67
N LYS A 314 30.73 -13.16 5.62
CA LYS A 314 29.73 -13.47 6.64
C LYS A 314 30.40 -14.14 7.82
N PHE A 315 30.17 -13.66 9.03
CA PHE A 315 30.65 -14.27 10.26
C PHE A 315 29.69 -14.03 11.43
N ARG A 316 29.98 -14.68 12.55
CA ARG A 316 29.18 -14.63 13.78
C ARG A 316 30.11 -14.40 14.97
N GLN A 317 29.68 -13.57 15.93
CA GLN A 317 30.48 -13.21 17.08
C GLN A 317 29.61 -12.99 18.31
N GLU A 318 30.02 -13.48 19.46
CA GLU A 318 29.41 -13.12 20.73
C GLU A 318 29.94 -11.75 21.19
N VAL A 319 29.03 -10.89 21.56
CA VAL A 319 29.33 -9.53 22.02
C VAL A 319 28.65 -9.29 23.37
N HIS A 320 29.43 -8.86 24.35
CA HIS A 320 28.92 -8.44 25.65
C HIS A 320 28.57 -6.95 25.60
N ILE A 321 27.34 -6.61 25.97
CA ILE A 321 26.91 -5.22 26.16
C ILE A 321 26.58 -5.01 27.64
N TYR A 322 26.96 -3.84 28.15
CA TYR A 322 26.79 -3.50 29.57
C TYR A 322 25.72 -2.43 29.83
N TYR A 323 25.23 -1.80 28.76
CA TYR A 323 24.22 -0.75 28.85
C TYR A 323 23.07 -1.03 27.83
N PRO A 324 21.78 -0.83 28.18
CA PRO A 324 21.23 -0.39 29.49
C PRO A 324 21.27 -1.49 30.57
N GLN A 325 21.42 -2.72 30.19
CA GLN A 325 21.55 -3.91 31.04
C GLN A 325 22.65 -4.80 30.49
N GLU A 326 23.32 -5.53 31.39
CA GLU A 326 24.30 -6.54 30.95
C GLU A 326 23.60 -7.65 30.17
N ARG A 327 24.04 -7.85 28.91
CA ARG A 327 23.53 -8.87 28.01
C ARG A 327 24.66 -9.49 27.21
N ILE A 328 24.45 -10.74 26.85
CA ILE A 328 25.31 -11.48 25.92
C ILE A 328 24.51 -11.63 24.63
N LEU A 329 25.00 -10.99 23.56
CA LEU A 329 24.39 -11.05 22.26
C LEU A 329 25.18 -11.95 21.33
N ASP A 330 24.50 -12.84 20.67
CA ASP A 330 25.02 -13.57 19.53
C ASP A 330 24.71 -12.79 18.26
N VAL A 331 25.73 -12.20 17.64
CA VAL A 331 25.60 -11.25 16.55
C VAL A 331 26.07 -11.88 15.24
N SER A 332 25.19 -11.92 14.26
CA SER A 332 25.51 -12.36 12.90
C SER A 332 25.65 -11.15 11.99
N PHE A 333 26.78 -11.09 11.28
CA PHE A 333 27.09 -10.07 10.29
C PHE A 333 27.08 -10.71 8.91
N ALA A 334 26.29 -10.16 7.98
CA ALA A 334 26.18 -10.66 6.62
C ALA A 334 26.16 -9.50 5.62
N PRO A 335 26.95 -9.55 4.53
CA PRO A 335 26.90 -8.54 3.49
C PRO A 335 25.55 -8.58 2.77
N TYR A 336 24.97 -7.42 2.52
CA TYR A 336 23.81 -7.26 1.66
C TYR A 336 24.27 -7.06 0.22
N ILE A 337 23.89 -8.00 -0.64
CA ILE A 337 24.25 -8.02 -2.06
C ILE A 337 23.00 -7.66 -2.87
N ASN A 338 23.09 -6.68 -3.75
CA ASN A 338 22.01 -6.31 -4.65
C ASN A 338 21.82 -7.31 -5.81
N PHE A 339 20.80 -7.11 -6.63
CA PHE A 339 20.52 -7.96 -7.82
C PHE A 339 21.65 -7.99 -8.86
N LYS A 340 22.60 -7.05 -8.78
CA LYS A 340 23.77 -6.98 -9.68
C LYS A 340 25.00 -7.68 -9.10
N GLY A 341 24.91 -8.29 -7.91
CA GLY A 341 26.03 -8.93 -7.25
C GLY A 341 26.98 -7.98 -6.51
N GLU A 342 26.60 -6.71 -6.34
CA GLU A 342 27.41 -5.71 -5.64
C GLU A 342 27.04 -5.68 -4.15
N ALA A 343 28.05 -5.64 -3.27
CA ALA A 343 27.81 -5.44 -1.84
C ALA A 343 27.35 -3.99 -1.59
N LYS A 344 26.15 -3.81 -1.06
CA LYS A 344 25.51 -2.51 -0.80
C LYS A 344 25.33 -2.18 0.67
N GLY A 345 25.92 -2.99 1.54
CA GLY A 345 25.85 -2.79 2.98
C GLY A 345 25.99 -4.09 3.77
N VAL A 346 25.62 -4.03 5.02
CA VAL A 346 25.65 -5.15 5.97
C VAL A 346 24.31 -5.26 6.69
N VAL A 347 23.81 -6.47 6.81
CA VAL A 347 22.73 -6.85 7.72
C VAL A 347 23.35 -7.41 8.99
N VAL A 348 23.00 -6.82 10.13
CA VAL A 348 23.42 -7.26 11.46
C VAL A 348 22.20 -7.81 12.18
N VAL A 349 22.28 -9.05 12.66
CA VAL A 349 21.23 -9.70 13.45
C VAL A 349 21.74 -9.91 14.86
N LEU A 350 21.03 -9.37 15.85
CA LEU A 350 21.34 -9.43 17.27
C LEU A 350 20.39 -10.41 17.97
N HIS A 351 20.90 -11.46 18.52
CA HIS A 351 20.13 -12.43 19.29
C HIS A 351 20.56 -12.41 20.75
N ASP A 352 19.65 -12.17 21.68
CA ASP A 352 19.93 -12.19 23.11
C ASP A 352 20.02 -13.64 23.59
N ILE A 353 21.21 -14.04 24.01
CA ILE A 353 21.50 -15.38 24.54
C ILE A 353 21.84 -15.37 26.03
N THR A 354 21.56 -14.25 26.72
CA THR A 354 21.91 -14.04 28.13
C THR A 354 21.37 -15.16 29.01
N GLU A 355 20.09 -15.47 28.91
CA GLU A 355 19.47 -16.55 29.67
C GLU A 355 20.04 -17.93 29.34
N ILE A 356 20.30 -18.17 28.03
CA ILE A 356 20.89 -19.43 27.59
C ILE A 356 22.27 -19.61 28.23
N ARG A 357 23.13 -18.58 28.16
CA ARG A 357 24.48 -18.61 28.73
C ARG A 357 24.44 -18.72 30.26
N ARG A 358 23.48 -18.07 30.91
CA ARG A 358 23.26 -18.21 32.37
C ARG A 358 22.89 -19.65 32.72
N LEU A 359 21.98 -20.26 31.98
CA LEU A 359 21.58 -21.65 32.22
C LEU A 359 22.73 -22.62 31.96
N GLU A 360 23.51 -22.42 30.86
CA GLU A 360 24.70 -23.24 30.58
C GLU A 360 25.74 -23.13 31.69
N LYS A 361 26.01 -21.92 32.19
CA LYS A 361 26.93 -21.69 33.30
C LYS A 361 26.44 -22.40 34.57
N MET A 362 25.16 -22.21 34.93
CA MET A 362 24.59 -22.89 36.12
C MET A 362 24.67 -24.41 35.99
N ARG A 363 24.42 -24.97 34.81
CA ARG A 363 24.54 -26.41 34.54
C ARG A 363 25.99 -26.89 34.66
N SER A 364 26.95 -26.14 34.11
CA SER A 364 28.37 -26.48 34.19
C SER A 364 28.87 -26.42 35.65
N GLU A 365 28.51 -25.39 36.41
CA GLU A 365 28.83 -25.25 37.81
C GLU A 365 28.21 -26.37 38.67
N PHE A 366 26.98 -26.77 38.36
CA PHE A 366 26.32 -27.89 39.02
C PHE A 366 27.10 -29.19 38.81
N VAL A 367 27.45 -29.53 37.56
CA VAL A 367 28.23 -30.76 37.25
C VAL A 367 29.60 -30.74 37.95
N ALA A 368 30.28 -29.59 37.92
CA ALA A 368 31.59 -29.45 38.60
C ALA A 368 31.47 -29.63 40.10
N ASN A 369 30.46 -29.03 40.75
CA ASN A 369 30.21 -29.12 42.18
C ASN A 369 29.84 -30.55 42.60
N VAL A 370 28.94 -31.23 41.85
CA VAL A 370 28.60 -32.65 42.09
C VAL A 370 29.85 -33.51 42.05
N SER A 371 30.69 -33.34 41.00
CA SER A 371 31.92 -34.12 40.85
C SER A 371 32.90 -33.91 42.01
N HIS A 372 32.99 -32.66 42.50
CA HIS A 372 33.86 -32.32 43.62
C HIS A 372 33.37 -32.92 44.93
N GLU A 373 32.05 -32.72 45.24
CA GLU A 373 31.44 -33.19 46.49
C GLU A 373 31.35 -34.73 46.56
N LEU A 374 31.23 -35.46 45.44
CA LEU A 374 31.29 -36.91 45.43
C LEU A 374 32.74 -37.43 45.58
N ARG A 375 33.74 -36.72 45.02
CA ARG A 375 35.14 -37.17 45.06
C ARG A 375 35.68 -37.20 46.50
N THR A 376 35.34 -36.25 47.33
CA THR A 376 35.85 -36.13 48.70
C THR A 376 35.53 -37.36 49.55
N PRO A 377 34.25 -37.79 49.75
CA PRO A 377 33.93 -38.98 50.55
C PRO A 377 34.52 -40.24 49.94
N ILE A 378 34.53 -40.39 48.60
CA ILE A 378 35.15 -41.55 47.94
C ILE A 378 36.63 -41.63 48.23
N THR A 379 37.36 -40.49 48.23
CA THR A 379 38.80 -40.45 48.55
C THR A 379 39.03 -40.77 50.04
N SER A 380 38.19 -40.28 50.94
CA SER A 380 38.25 -40.63 52.38
C SER A 380 38.04 -42.13 52.59
N ILE A 381 36.93 -42.70 52.06
CA ILE A 381 36.64 -44.14 52.16
C ILE A 381 37.80 -44.96 51.64
N LYS A 382 38.34 -44.62 50.47
CA LYS A 382 39.50 -45.30 49.86
C LYS A 382 40.72 -45.19 50.77
N GLY A 383 41.07 -44.00 51.24
CA GLY A 383 42.25 -43.77 52.07
C GLY A 383 42.20 -44.53 53.40
N PHE A 384 41.07 -44.50 54.11
CA PHE A 384 40.90 -45.24 55.37
C PHE A 384 40.90 -46.76 55.11
N THR A 385 40.31 -47.21 54.00
CA THR A 385 40.34 -48.62 53.60
C THR A 385 41.79 -49.09 53.29
N GLU A 386 42.54 -48.28 52.54
CA GLU A 386 43.98 -48.58 52.26
C GLU A 386 44.78 -48.64 53.55
N THR A 387 44.58 -47.70 54.49
CA THR A 387 45.27 -47.68 55.78
C THR A 387 44.92 -48.90 56.66
N LEU A 388 43.64 -49.34 56.63
CA LEU A 388 43.24 -50.57 57.27
C LEU A 388 43.93 -51.79 56.70
N LEU A 389 44.03 -51.91 55.42
CA LEU A 389 44.68 -53.00 54.67
C LEU A 389 46.21 -53.03 54.94
N ASP A 390 46.83 -51.86 55.10
CA ASP A 390 48.28 -51.70 55.33
C ASP A 390 48.68 -52.02 56.77
N GLY A 391 47.71 -52.52 57.61
CA GLY A 391 48.01 -53.05 58.91
C GLY A 391 47.29 -52.40 60.12
N ALA A 392 46.57 -51.29 59.92
CA ALA A 392 45.81 -50.63 60.94
C ALA A 392 44.63 -51.48 61.48
N MET A 393 44.26 -52.58 60.87
CA MET A 393 43.32 -53.59 61.38
C MET A 393 43.82 -54.35 62.58
N GLN A 394 45.12 -54.31 62.94
CA GLN A 394 45.67 -55.01 64.08
C GLN A 394 45.40 -54.28 65.38
N ASP A 395 45.11 -53.01 65.37
CA ASP A 395 44.66 -52.23 66.50
C ASP A 395 43.14 -52.11 66.50
N GLU A 396 42.48 -52.72 67.48
CA GLU A 396 41.01 -52.82 67.57
C GLU A 396 40.33 -51.45 67.65
N GLU A 397 40.92 -50.50 68.36
CA GLU A 397 40.37 -49.16 68.56
C GLU A 397 40.45 -48.34 67.26
N THR A 398 41.64 -48.34 66.61
CA THR A 398 41.88 -47.69 65.28
C THR A 398 41.02 -48.30 64.20
N CYS A 399 40.92 -49.64 64.16
CA CYS A 399 40.08 -50.36 63.26
C CYS A 399 38.61 -49.94 63.35
N ARG A 400 38.10 -49.91 64.59
CA ARG A 400 36.72 -49.49 64.86
C ARG A 400 36.46 -48.02 64.43
N ASN A 401 37.40 -47.16 64.78
CA ASN A 401 37.28 -45.73 64.38
C ASN A 401 37.32 -45.54 62.89
N PHE A 402 38.19 -46.21 62.12
CA PHE A 402 38.25 -46.09 60.68
C PHE A 402 37.05 -46.73 60.00
N LEU A 403 36.55 -47.86 60.46
CA LEU A 403 35.30 -48.45 59.97
C LEU A 403 34.10 -47.51 60.23
N GLN A 404 34.07 -46.81 61.39
CA GLN A 404 33.04 -45.83 61.64
C GLN A 404 33.11 -44.65 60.64
N ILE A 405 34.31 -44.15 60.37
CA ILE A 405 34.47 -43.04 59.35
C ILE A 405 34.05 -43.52 58.00
N ILE A 406 34.42 -44.73 57.57
CA ILE A 406 34.01 -45.32 56.27
C ILE A 406 32.47 -45.43 56.24
N TYR A 407 31.85 -45.88 57.30
CA TYR A 407 30.41 -46.00 57.39
C TYR A 407 29.74 -44.64 57.29
N ASP A 408 30.19 -43.64 58.00
CA ASP A 408 29.65 -42.31 58.08
C ASP A 408 29.78 -41.62 56.67
N GLU A 409 30.93 -41.75 56.01
CA GLU A 409 31.12 -41.19 54.67
C GLU A 409 30.30 -41.94 53.59
N SER A 410 30.08 -43.27 53.76
CA SER A 410 29.20 -44.03 52.88
C SER A 410 27.74 -43.58 53.01
N GLU A 411 27.25 -43.37 54.23
CA GLU A 411 25.90 -42.83 54.52
C GLU A 411 25.73 -41.39 53.98
N ARG A 412 26.80 -40.60 54.09
CA ARG A 412 26.81 -39.24 53.54
C ARG A 412 26.74 -39.30 52.02
N LEU A 413 27.48 -40.17 51.36
CA LEU A 413 27.47 -40.36 49.91
C LEU A 413 26.07 -40.83 49.42
N TYR A 414 25.47 -41.79 50.13
CA TYR A 414 24.13 -42.28 49.82
C TYR A 414 23.08 -41.16 49.90
N ARG A 415 23.09 -40.35 50.97
CA ARG A 415 22.21 -39.19 51.11
C ARG A 415 22.41 -38.17 49.99
N MET A 416 23.68 -37.89 49.61
CA MET A 416 23.98 -36.96 48.54
C MET A 416 23.45 -37.43 47.20
N ILE A 417 23.65 -38.73 46.84
CA ILE A 417 23.11 -39.32 45.60
C ILE A 417 21.58 -39.21 45.60
N ARG A 418 20.94 -39.50 46.71
CA ARG A 418 19.47 -39.38 46.83
C ARG A 418 19.00 -37.95 46.62
N ASP A 419 19.65 -36.98 47.27
CA ASP A 419 19.32 -35.55 47.14
C ASP A 419 19.48 -35.06 45.70
N ILE A 420 20.54 -35.50 44.98
CA ILE A 420 20.77 -35.16 43.55
C ILE A 420 19.66 -35.76 42.68
N LEU A 421 19.28 -37.02 42.90
CA LEU A 421 18.24 -37.68 42.13
C LEU A 421 16.87 -37.02 42.38
N ASP A 422 16.56 -36.69 43.63
CA ASP A 422 15.32 -36.02 43.99
C ASP A 422 15.27 -34.60 43.41
N LEU A 423 16.34 -33.83 43.49
CA LEU A 423 16.43 -32.52 42.85
C LEU A 423 16.25 -32.61 41.34
N SER A 424 16.86 -33.59 40.67
CA SER A 424 16.72 -33.82 39.24
C SER A 424 15.27 -34.13 38.83
N LYS A 425 14.55 -34.94 39.63
CA LYS A 425 13.11 -35.23 39.38
C LYS A 425 12.24 -33.98 39.56
N ILE A 426 12.54 -33.19 40.62
CA ILE A 426 11.82 -31.95 40.94
C ILE A 426 11.96 -30.93 39.79
N GLU A 427 13.19 -30.71 39.28
CA GLU A 427 13.49 -29.74 38.25
C GLU A 427 12.89 -30.11 36.88
N GLN A 428 12.81 -31.40 36.58
CA GLN A 428 12.18 -31.87 35.34
C GLN A 428 10.65 -31.80 35.36
N LYS A 429 10.03 -31.26 36.44
CA LYS A 429 8.57 -31.25 36.67
C LYS A 429 7.93 -32.65 36.49
N ARG A 430 8.71 -33.71 36.78
CA ARG A 430 8.25 -35.11 36.65
C ARG A 430 7.62 -35.63 37.95
N ILE A 431 7.46 -34.80 38.97
CA ILE A 431 6.73 -35.16 40.18
C ILE A 431 5.25 -35.00 39.85
N HIS A 432 4.55 -36.11 39.87
CA HIS A 432 3.09 -36.10 39.87
C HIS A 432 2.65 -35.87 41.32
N LEU A 433 2.28 -34.61 41.62
CA LEU A 433 1.79 -34.25 42.96
C LEU A 433 0.49 -34.99 43.29
N GLN A 434 0.45 -35.70 44.37
CA GLN A 434 -0.74 -36.36 44.90
C GLN A 434 -1.41 -35.45 45.95
N MET A 435 -2.21 -34.50 45.45
CA MET A 435 -2.89 -33.54 46.28
C MET A 435 -3.98 -34.23 47.12
N ALA A 436 -3.83 -34.19 48.44
CA ALA A 436 -4.78 -34.75 49.39
C ALA A 436 -4.92 -33.81 50.62
N PRO A 437 -6.03 -33.86 51.35
CA PRO A 437 -6.14 -33.13 52.61
C PRO A 437 -5.21 -33.73 53.64
N VAL A 438 -4.29 -32.95 54.17
CA VAL A 438 -3.27 -33.33 55.17
C VAL A 438 -3.48 -32.53 56.45
N HIS A 439 -3.48 -33.21 57.56
CA HIS A 439 -3.48 -32.57 58.90
C HIS A 439 -2.05 -32.12 59.21
N VAL A 440 -1.80 -30.79 59.19
CA VAL A 440 -0.44 -30.22 59.22
C VAL A 440 0.25 -30.52 60.53
N GLN A 441 -0.43 -30.39 61.66
CA GLN A 441 0.16 -30.63 62.99
C GLN A 441 0.55 -32.11 63.22
N GLU A 442 -0.29 -33.06 62.73
CA GLU A 442 0.05 -34.48 62.77
C GLU A 442 1.25 -34.84 61.96
N LEU A 443 1.33 -34.25 60.69
CA LEU A 443 2.48 -34.45 59.84
C LEU A 443 3.76 -33.90 60.51
N ILE A 444 3.70 -32.72 61.10
CA ILE A 444 4.84 -32.11 61.79
C ILE A 444 5.25 -33.00 62.97
N ALA A 445 4.32 -33.47 63.80
CA ALA A 445 4.60 -34.35 64.94
C ALA A 445 5.27 -35.67 64.48
N SER A 446 4.75 -36.30 63.43
CA SER A 446 5.34 -37.53 62.87
C SER A 446 6.74 -37.29 62.29
N THR A 447 6.96 -36.13 61.66
CA THR A 447 8.26 -35.75 61.11
C THR A 447 9.28 -35.41 62.21
N ALA A 448 8.84 -34.75 63.27
CA ALA A 448 9.67 -34.44 64.45
C ALA A 448 10.15 -35.70 65.15
N ALA A 449 9.35 -36.75 65.14
CA ALA A 449 9.76 -38.05 65.71
C ALA A 449 10.99 -38.65 65.04
N ILE A 450 11.20 -38.36 63.74
CA ILE A 450 12.37 -38.85 62.98
C ILE A 450 13.68 -38.24 63.52
N VAL A 451 13.66 -36.98 63.93
CA VAL A 451 14.86 -36.29 64.43
C VAL A 451 14.98 -36.33 66.00
N GLN A 452 14.01 -36.94 66.69
CA GLN A 452 13.93 -36.92 68.15
C GLN A 452 15.20 -37.47 68.81
N GLU A 453 15.82 -38.50 68.26
CA GLU A 453 17.07 -39.04 68.80
C GLU A 453 18.21 -38.02 68.79
N GLN A 454 18.31 -37.26 67.67
CA GLN A 454 19.33 -36.22 67.47
C GLN A 454 19.07 -35.04 68.45
N VAL A 455 17.81 -34.64 68.59
CA VAL A 455 17.36 -33.63 69.57
C VAL A 455 17.76 -34.02 70.95
N ASN A 456 17.48 -35.27 71.38
CA ASN A 456 17.84 -35.77 72.68
C ASN A 456 19.36 -35.85 72.88
N ARG A 457 20.11 -36.29 71.89
CA ARG A 457 21.58 -36.39 71.97
C ARG A 457 22.23 -35.02 72.15
N LYS A 458 21.70 -33.95 71.50
CA LYS A 458 22.16 -32.58 71.69
C LYS A 458 21.48 -31.83 72.84
N GLN A 459 20.62 -32.47 73.58
CA GLN A 459 19.84 -31.86 74.72
C GLN A 459 19.07 -30.62 74.29
N LEU A 460 18.52 -30.61 73.06
CA LEU A 460 17.77 -29.50 72.56
C LEU A 460 16.33 -29.51 73.03
N SER A 461 15.75 -28.32 73.29
CA SER A 461 14.33 -28.16 73.59
C SER A 461 13.54 -28.06 72.27
N LEU A 462 12.66 -29.03 72.02
CA LEU A 462 11.81 -29.04 70.82
C LEU A 462 10.37 -28.72 71.21
N THR A 463 9.84 -27.62 70.68
CA THR A 463 8.45 -27.21 70.90
C THR A 463 7.67 -27.46 69.59
N LEU A 464 6.60 -28.26 69.70
CA LEU A 464 5.70 -28.55 68.53
C LEU A 464 4.48 -27.62 68.60
N PRO A 465 3.81 -27.40 67.47
CA PRO A 465 2.60 -26.59 67.40
C PRO A 465 1.46 -27.27 68.16
N ASP A 466 0.59 -26.43 68.75
CA ASP A 466 -0.61 -26.94 69.41
C ASP A 466 -1.48 -27.74 68.43
N PRO A 467 -2.04 -28.90 68.90
CA PRO A 467 -2.86 -29.73 68.03
C PRO A 467 -4.20 -29.06 67.64
N GLU A 468 -4.66 -28.10 68.41
CA GLU A 468 -5.88 -27.33 68.16
C GLU A 468 -5.60 -25.81 68.07
N PRO A 469 -6.25 -25.06 67.13
CA PRO A 469 -7.18 -25.59 66.12
C PRO A 469 -6.49 -26.41 65.03
N ALA A 470 -7.15 -27.48 64.62
CA ALA A 470 -6.64 -28.34 63.54
C ALA A 470 -6.53 -27.60 62.23
N VAL A 471 -5.33 -27.56 61.65
CA VAL A 471 -5.08 -26.94 60.32
C VAL A 471 -4.98 -28.00 59.24
N TRP A 472 -5.90 -27.92 58.30
CA TRP A 472 -5.93 -28.81 57.13
C TRP A 472 -5.41 -28.09 55.89
N LEU A 473 -4.54 -28.76 55.14
CA LEU A 473 -3.95 -28.23 53.90
C LEU A 473 -4.10 -29.26 52.78
N THR A 474 -4.68 -28.86 51.66
CA THR A 474 -4.70 -29.70 50.46
C THR A 474 -3.35 -29.61 49.78
N THR A 475 -2.53 -30.64 49.95
CA THR A 475 -1.15 -30.68 49.47
C THR A 475 -0.68 -32.11 49.24
N ASP A 476 0.50 -32.26 48.66
CA ASP A 476 1.19 -33.56 48.61
C ASP A 476 1.88 -33.83 49.95
N LYS A 477 1.46 -34.92 50.61
CA LYS A 477 1.95 -35.30 51.94
C LYS A 477 3.47 -35.52 51.97
N ASP A 478 4.01 -36.22 50.97
CA ASP A 478 5.42 -36.57 50.92
C ASP A 478 6.30 -35.33 50.67
N CYS A 479 5.85 -34.45 49.75
CA CYS A 479 6.51 -33.16 49.52
C CYS A 479 6.52 -32.28 50.80
N LEU A 480 5.38 -32.15 51.49
CA LEU A 480 5.31 -31.38 52.73
C LEU A 480 6.17 -31.98 53.82
N GLN A 481 6.17 -33.30 53.98
CA GLN A 481 7.03 -33.99 54.94
C GLN A 481 8.51 -33.75 54.64
N GLN A 482 8.93 -33.80 53.37
CA GLN A 482 10.31 -33.53 52.97
C GLN A 482 10.72 -32.08 53.23
N ILE A 483 9.82 -31.11 53.04
CA ILE A 483 10.05 -29.68 53.39
C ILE A 483 10.32 -29.55 54.87
N VAL A 484 9.41 -30.06 55.69
CA VAL A 484 9.52 -29.96 57.18
C VAL A 484 10.76 -30.69 57.66
N LEU A 485 11.05 -31.89 57.15
CA LEU A 485 12.22 -32.67 57.54
C LEU A 485 13.54 -31.95 57.22
N ASN A 486 13.66 -31.36 56.02
CA ASN A 486 14.87 -30.63 55.64
C ASN A 486 15.09 -29.39 56.54
N LEU A 487 14.03 -28.61 56.80
CA LEU A 487 14.14 -27.43 57.66
C LEU A 487 14.46 -27.83 59.11
N LEU A 488 13.77 -28.84 59.66
CA LEU A 488 13.98 -29.32 60.98
C LEU A 488 15.38 -29.96 61.18
N SER A 489 15.86 -30.73 60.18
CA SER A 489 17.21 -31.29 60.21
C SER A 489 18.29 -30.20 60.19
N ASN A 490 18.09 -29.12 59.46
CA ASN A 490 18.98 -27.96 59.48
C ASN A 490 18.97 -27.30 60.88
N ALA A 491 17.78 -27.03 61.43
CA ALA A 491 17.66 -26.47 62.78
C ALA A 491 18.43 -27.31 63.81
N VAL A 492 18.24 -28.65 63.79
CA VAL A 492 18.98 -29.57 64.70
C VAL A 492 20.49 -29.55 64.47
N ALA A 493 20.92 -29.49 63.19
CA ALA A 493 22.34 -29.48 62.84
C ALA A 493 23.07 -28.22 63.32
N TYR A 494 22.44 -27.05 63.19
CA TYR A 494 23.07 -25.76 63.42
C TYR A 494 22.75 -25.14 64.78
N THR A 495 21.88 -25.76 65.60
CA THR A 495 21.64 -25.35 66.99
C THR A 495 22.67 -26.02 67.90
N PRO A 496 23.40 -25.25 68.76
CA PRO A 496 24.29 -25.80 69.78
C PRO A 496 23.55 -26.61 70.86
N GLU A 497 24.29 -27.44 71.60
CA GLU A 497 23.72 -28.17 72.75
C GLU A 497 23.02 -27.24 73.73
N GLY A 498 21.83 -27.65 74.20
CA GLY A 498 21.02 -26.89 75.17
C GLY A 498 20.16 -25.78 74.48
N GLY A 499 20.25 -25.60 73.17
CA GLY A 499 19.43 -24.62 72.47
C GLY A 499 17.96 -25.05 72.25
N SER A 500 17.17 -24.23 71.59
CA SER A 500 15.75 -24.48 71.41
C SER A 500 15.36 -24.42 69.93
N ILE A 501 14.40 -25.27 69.52
CA ILE A 501 13.78 -25.30 68.23
C ILE A 501 12.27 -25.24 68.41
N ALA A 502 11.58 -24.32 67.68
CA ALA A 502 10.13 -24.20 67.73
C ALA A 502 9.51 -24.31 66.37
N LEU A 503 8.53 -25.17 66.21
CA LEU A 503 7.68 -25.25 65.06
C LEU A 503 6.34 -24.58 65.37
N ARG A 504 5.90 -23.68 64.43
CA ARG A 504 4.60 -23.02 64.60
C ARG A 504 3.82 -23.19 63.31
N VAL A 505 2.52 -23.32 63.44
CA VAL A 505 1.59 -23.36 62.31
C VAL A 505 0.55 -22.28 62.51
N LYS A 506 0.35 -21.47 61.48
CA LYS A 506 -0.66 -20.41 61.49
C LYS A 506 -1.45 -20.46 60.21
N GLN A 507 -2.76 -20.40 60.31
CA GLN A 507 -3.63 -20.21 59.16
C GLN A 507 -4.06 -18.75 59.09
N ASP A 508 -3.80 -18.10 57.95
CA ASP A 508 -4.17 -16.73 57.70
C ASP A 508 -4.99 -16.66 56.40
N GLY A 509 -6.31 -16.67 56.57
CA GLY A 509 -7.23 -16.69 55.43
C GLY A 509 -7.02 -17.90 54.51
N ALA A 510 -6.66 -17.67 53.25
CA ALA A 510 -6.41 -18.71 52.26
C ALA A 510 -4.97 -19.24 52.25
N GLN A 511 -4.16 -18.96 53.23
CA GLN A 511 -2.76 -19.40 53.34
C GLN A 511 -2.48 -20.10 54.65
N VAL A 512 -1.61 -21.09 54.60
CA VAL A 512 -1.06 -21.77 55.77
C VAL A 512 0.43 -21.44 55.84
N GLN A 513 0.87 -20.92 57.00
CA GLN A 513 2.26 -20.64 57.29
C GLN A 513 2.81 -21.69 58.26
N ILE A 514 3.93 -22.28 57.88
CA ILE A 514 4.71 -23.19 58.73
C ILE A 514 6.04 -22.51 59.04
N GLN A 515 6.33 -22.30 60.31
CA GLN A 515 7.56 -21.67 60.76
C GLN A 515 8.42 -22.67 61.47
N VAL A 516 9.71 -22.68 61.19
CA VAL A 516 10.74 -23.40 61.92
C VAL A 516 11.73 -22.37 62.41
N GLU A 517 11.74 -22.17 63.76
CA GLU A 517 12.59 -21.21 64.45
C GLU A 517 13.64 -21.99 65.29
N ASP A 518 14.89 -21.59 65.19
CA ASP A 518 15.99 -22.13 65.94
C ASP A 518 16.82 -21.03 66.64
N THR A 519 17.43 -21.34 67.76
CA THR A 519 18.40 -20.49 68.49
C THR A 519 19.85 -20.89 68.15
N GLY A 520 20.07 -21.18 66.84
CA GLY A 520 21.35 -21.63 66.31
C GLY A 520 22.34 -20.50 66.07
N ILE A 521 23.37 -20.82 65.32
CA ILE A 521 24.46 -19.89 64.98
C ILE A 521 24.03 -18.72 64.08
N GLY A 522 22.80 -18.76 63.53
CA GLY A 522 22.32 -17.75 62.55
C GLY A 522 23.05 -17.78 61.24
N ILE A 523 22.64 -16.88 60.36
CA ILE A 523 23.16 -16.75 58.98
C ILE A 523 23.59 -15.28 58.78
N PRO A 524 24.84 -15.01 58.34
CA PRO A 524 25.28 -13.67 58.01
C PRO A 524 24.40 -13.06 56.88
N GLU A 525 24.07 -11.78 56.96
CA GLU A 525 23.18 -11.08 56.04
C GLU A 525 23.60 -11.20 54.57
N GLN A 526 24.91 -11.16 54.30
CA GLN A 526 25.49 -11.31 52.95
C GLN A 526 25.23 -12.68 52.33
N ASP A 527 24.98 -13.73 53.13
CA ASP A 527 24.81 -15.11 52.69
C ASP A 527 23.33 -15.47 52.53
N ILE A 528 22.39 -14.72 53.13
CA ILE A 528 20.95 -14.95 53.04
C ILE A 528 20.43 -15.10 51.61
N PRO A 529 20.81 -14.25 50.61
CA PRO A 529 20.35 -14.41 49.24
C PRO A 529 20.80 -15.72 48.58
N ARG A 530 21.84 -16.35 49.09
CA ARG A 530 22.53 -17.49 48.46
C ARG A 530 22.24 -18.83 49.11
N ILE A 531 21.64 -18.89 50.32
CA ILE A 531 21.45 -20.15 51.03
C ILE A 531 20.56 -21.16 50.30
N PHE A 532 19.78 -20.72 49.31
CA PHE A 532 18.95 -21.57 48.44
C PHE A 532 19.67 -22.00 47.17
N GLU A 533 20.94 -21.54 46.95
CA GLU A 533 21.76 -22.01 45.82
C GLU A 533 22.22 -23.45 46.09
N ARG A 534 22.35 -24.25 45.01
CA ARG A 534 22.79 -25.64 45.09
C ARG A 534 24.24 -25.72 45.59
N PHE A 535 24.52 -26.61 46.56
CA PHE A 535 25.83 -26.81 47.17
C PHE A 535 26.36 -25.59 47.95
N TYR A 536 25.55 -24.57 48.16
CA TYR A 536 25.95 -23.40 48.94
C TYR A 536 26.03 -23.73 50.44
N ARG A 537 27.07 -23.23 51.08
CA ARG A 537 27.32 -23.41 52.53
C ARG A 537 28.06 -22.18 53.04
N VAL A 538 27.61 -21.60 54.15
CA VAL A 538 28.20 -20.41 54.75
C VAL A 538 29.64 -20.67 55.22
N ASP A 539 29.89 -21.83 55.82
CA ASP A 539 31.24 -22.24 56.28
C ASP A 539 31.53 -23.68 55.83
N LYS A 540 32.46 -23.85 54.86
CA LYS A 540 32.86 -25.15 54.33
C LYS A 540 33.66 -26.02 55.31
N ALA A 541 34.35 -25.40 56.28
CA ALA A 541 35.18 -26.13 57.24
C ALA A 541 34.37 -26.74 58.36
N ARG A 542 33.52 -25.94 59.02
CA ARG A 542 32.74 -26.32 60.16
C ARG A 542 31.55 -27.25 59.88
N SER A 543 31.06 -27.15 58.60
CA SER A 543 29.91 -27.93 58.17
C SER A 543 30.25 -29.31 57.61
N ARG A 544 31.55 -29.71 57.56
CA ARG A 544 31.92 -31.11 57.28
C ARG A 544 31.52 -32.03 58.43
N ASP A 545 31.62 -31.56 59.68
CA ASP A 545 31.28 -32.35 60.86
C ASP A 545 29.74 -32.49 61.02
N SER A 546 28.94 -31.57 60.43
CA SER A 546 27.47 -31.65 60.46
C SER A 546 26.83 -32.50 59.39
N GLY A 547 27.63 -33.03 58.45
CA GLY A 547 27.16 -33.96 57.39
C GLY A 547 26.19 -33.41 56.33
N GLY A 548 26.06 -32.08 56.21
CA GLY A 548 25.12 -31.45 55.25
C GLY A 548 25.60 -31.53 53.82
N THR A 549 24.69 -31.80 52.87
CA THR A 549 24.96 -31.90 51.42
C THR A 549 24.97 -30.54 50.70
N GLY A 550 24.42 -29.50 51.34
CA GLY A 550 24.18 -28.20 50.69
C GLY A 550 23.07 -28.21 49.63
N LEU A 551 22.31 -29.30 49.55
CA LEU A 551 21.18 -29.44 48.60
C LEU A 551 19.81 -29.28 49.31
N GLY A 552 19.73 -29.48 50.62
CA GLY A 552 18.46 -29.52 51.37
C GLY A 552 17.61 -28.27 51.23
N LEU A 553 18.19 -27.06 51.34
CA LEU A 553 17.44 -25.79 51.19
C LEU A 553 17.06 -25.53 49.70
N ALA A 554 17.89 -25.93 48.75
CA ALA A 554 17.51 -25.86 47.33
C ALA A 554 16.32 -26.78 47.02
N ILE A 555 16.31 -28.00 47.60
CA ILE A 555 15.16 -28.94 47.47
C ILE A 555 13.91 -28.32 48.10
N VAL A 556 14.01 -27.73 49.31
CA VAL A 556 12.89 -27.06 49.97
C VAL A 556 12.31 -25.96 49.07
N LYS A 557 13.13 -25.07 48.55
CA LYS A 557 12.71 -24.00 47.67
C LYS A 557 11.92 -24.52 46.46
N HIS A 558 12.46 -25.51 45.74
CA HIS A 558 11.81 -26.10 44.58
C HIS A 558 10.51 -26.86 44.92
N LEU A 559 10.46 -27.57 46.07
CA LEU A 559 9.23 -28.22 46.52
C LEU A 559 8.13 -27.18 46.84
N VAL A 560 8.50 -26.11 47.54
CA VAL A 560 7.58 -25.01 47.87
C VAL A 560 7.08 -24.32 46.64
N GLU A 561 7.95 -24.05 45.66
CA GLU A 561 7.57 -23.50 44.33
C GLU A 561 6.61 -24.42 43.56
N ASN A 562 6.84 -25.74 43.57
CA ASN A 562 5.96 -26.73 42.95
C ASN A 562 4.58 -26.81 43.63
N LEU A 563 4.51 -26.55 44.93
CA LEU A 563 3.26 -26.43 45.70
C LEU A 563 2.65 -25.03 45.63
N HIS A 564 3.14 -24.16 44.72
CA HIS A 564 2.69 -22.78 44.53
C HIS A 564 2.80 -21.90 45.77
N GLY A 565 3.74 -22.21 46.65
CA GLY A 565 4.02 -21.49 47.88
C GLY A 565 5.21 -20.54 47.79
N GLN A 566 5.58 -19.98 48.93
CA GLN A 566 6.75 -19.11 49.08
C GLN A 566 7.53 -19.52 50.33
N ILE A 567 8.84 -19.39 50.32
CA ILE A 567 9.72 -19.57 51.47
C ILE A 567 10.45 -18.26 51.80
N GLY A 568 10.42 -17.86 53.05
CA GLY A 568 11.16 -16.73 53.58
C GLY A 568 12.13 -17.18 54.69
N VAL A 569 13.12 -16.34 54.96
CA VAL A 569 14.10 -16.56 56.04
C VAL A 569 14.38 -15.23 56.71
N GLU A 570 14.39 -15.26 58.03
CA GLU A 570 14.82 -14.18 58.93
C GLU A 570 15.89 -14.76 59.83
N SER A 571 17.07 -14.16 59.85
CA SER A 571 18.19 -14.69 60.62
C SER A 571 19.11 -13.57 61.07
N VAL A 572 19.61 -13.71 62.28
CA VAL A 572 20.64 -12.85 62.87
C VAL A 572 21.79 -13.74 63.32
N GLU A 573 23.01 -13.42 62.89
CA GLU A 573 24.20 -14.17 63.23
C GLU A 573 24.41 -14.18 64.79
N GLY A 574 24.52 -15.36 65.33
CA GLY A 574 24.66 -15.59 66.81
C GLY A 574 23.35 -15.65 67.59
N GLU A 575 22.18 -15.34 67.01
CA GLU A 575 20.89 -15.35 67.74
C GLU A 575 19.98 -16.50 67.22
N GLY A 576 20.05 -16.87 65.97
CA GLY A 576 19.27 -17.96 65.38
C GLY A 576 18.65 -17.67 64.01
N THR A 577 17.80 -18.61 63.58
CA THR A 577 17.17 -18.53 62.25
C THR A 577 15.69 -18.92 62.31
N THR A 578 14.85 -18.19 61.56
CA THR A 578 13.44 -18.53 61.37
C THR A 578 13.18 -18.72 59.85
N PHE A 579 12.83 -19.92 59.48
CA PHE A 579 12.32 -20.23 58.12
C PHE A 579 10.80 -20.21 58.13
N THR A 580 10.19 -19.49 57.22
CA THR A 580 8.73 -19.41 57.05
C THR A 580 8.33 -19.95 55.69
N VAL A 581 7.56 -21.02 55.64
CA VAL A 581 6.96 -21.59 54.41
C VAL A 581 5.51 -21.20 54.37
N THR A 582 5.08 -20.54 53.32
CA THR A 582 3.69 -20.13 53.08
C THR A 582 3.11 -20.91 51.90
N LEU A 583 2.05 -21.66 52.13
CA LEU A 583 1.37 -22.48 51.13
C LEU A 583 -0.10 -22.04 50.97
N PRO A 584 -0.68 -22.07 49.78
CA PRO A 584 -2.10 -21.80 49.60
C PRO A 584 -2.94 -22.92 50.24
N SER A 585 -3.96 -22.57 51.02
CA SER A 585 -4.73 -23.56 51.77
C SER A 585 -5.60 -24.49 50.90
N GLY A 586 -5.73 -24.21 49.59
CA GLY A 586 -6.66 -24.91 48.71
C GLY A 586 -8.11 -24.77 49.24
N GLU A 587 -9.04 -24.31 48.48
CA GLU A 587 -10.45 -24.29 48.90
C GLU A 587 -10.88 -25.70 49.32
N HIS A 588 -11.27 -25.86 50.56
CA HIS A 588 -12.08 -27.00 50.96
C HIS A 588 -13.36 -26.99 50.10
N VAL A 589 -13.42 -27.81 49.06
CA VAL A 589 -14.70 -28.24 48.50
C VAL A 589 -15.38 -29.03 49.62
N THR A 590 -16.11 -28.34 50.50
CA THR A 590 -17.11 -28.97 51.35
C THR A 590 -18.20 -29.47 50.39
N SER A 591 -18.19 -30.77 50.07
CA SER A 591 -19.28 -31.52 49.46
C SER A 591 -20.53 -31.45 50.28
#